data_a453e4bfe5429f6b89c7d4e2aa55c697
#
_entry.id   a453e4bfe5429f6b89c7d4e2aa55c697
#
_cell.length_a   1.000
_cell.length_b   1.000
_cell.length_c   1.000
_cell.angle_alpha   90.00
_cell.angle_beta   90.00
_cell.angle_gamma   90.00
#
_symmetry.space_group_name_H-M   'P 1'
#
loop_
_entity.id
_entity.type
_entity.pdbx_description
1 polymer ?
#
loop_
_entity_poly.entity_id
_entity_poly.type
_entity_poly.pdbx_seq_one_letter_code
_entity_poly.pdbx_strand_id
1 'polypeptide(L)'
;MPYGARKAIPPVKRRHTAKPLPWVLMGILLLSGVSTARADSVVLIVSARSPIHEIESGELRKLFMGFRVVSGGVPLRAARNRSDSRLDKIFLQNVVALSELVYERQLLTRKLREASALPTEFLTDGNLLDAVAQDPRTVSYAWATAAAKRSDVRVLRVLWHE
;
A
#
# COMPACT_ATOMS: atom_id res chain seq x y z
N MET A 1 32.49 -76.78 -70.49
CA MET A 1 31.24 -76.18 -70.02
C MET A 1 31.37 -75.80 -68.57
N PRO A 2 31.49 -74.60 -68.27
CA PRO A 2 30.70 -74.13 -67.11
C PRO A 2 30.32 -72.65 -67.24
N TYR A 3 29.20 -72.44 -66.67
CA TYR A 3 28.49 -71.20 -66.52
C TYR A 3 29.14 -70.14 -65.56
N GLY A 4 29.17 -69.05 -65.92
CA GLY A 4 29.03 -67.66 -65.73
C GLY A 4 28.75 -67.17 -64.31
N ALA A 5 29.77 -66.53 -63.81
CA ALA A 5 29.64 -65.72 -62.58
C ALA A 5 29.01 -64.36 -62.85
N ARG A 6 27.78 -64.16 -62.35
CA ARG A 6 27.15 -62.83 -62.33
C ARG A 6 27.80 -61.94 -61.32
N LYS A 7 28.40 -60.85 -61.77
CA LYS A 7 28.87 -59.75 -60.94
C LYS A 7 27.68 -59.09 -60.25
N ALA A 8 27.72 -59.15 -58.93
CA ALA A 8 26.78 -58.39 -58.13
C ALA A 8 27.14 -56.88 -58.15
N ILE A 9 26.16 -56.04 -58.45
CA ILE A 9 26.29 -54.60 -58.42
C ILE A 9 26.09 -54.17 -56.97
N PRO A 10 27.01 -53.39 -56.40
CA PRO A 10 26.80 -52.88 -55.02
C PRO A 10 25.74 -51.78 -54.95
N PRO A 11 24.93 -51.71 -53.88
CA PRO A 11 23.88 -50.72 -53.76
C PRO A 11 24.50 -49.34 -53.52
N VAL A 12 23.99 -48.37 -54.31
CA VAL A 12 24.30 -46.94 -54.19
C VAL A 12 23.75 -46.42 -52.88
N LYS A 13 24.63 -46.12 -51.97
CA LYS A 13 24.29 -45.46 -50.69
C LYS A 13 23.95 -43.98 -50.94
N ARG A 14 22.65 -43.68 -51.09
CA ARG A 14 22.17 -42.29 -51.12
C ARG A 14 22.37 -41.68 -49.74
N ARG A 15 23.35 -40.81 -49.57
CA ARG A 15 23.50 -39.96 -48.43
C ARG A 15 22.50 -38.80 -48.58
N HIS A 16 21.36 -38.91 -47.87
CA HIS A 16 20.52 -37.77 -47.64
C HIS A 16 21.19 -36.90 -46.56
N THR A 17 21.94 -35.91 -46.95
CA THR A 17 22.35 -34.85 -46.08
C THR A 17 21.16 -33.89 -45.89
N ALA A 18 20.29 -34.24 -44.96
CA ALA A 18 19.32 -33.28 -44.45
C ALA A 18 20.10 -32.26 -43.60
N LYS A 19 20.28 -31.06 -44.12
CA LYS A 19 20.73 -29.94 -43.34
C LYS A 19 19.64 -29.59 -42.34
N PRO A 20 19.88 -29.56 -41.01
CA PRO A 20 18.92 -29.01 -40.09
C PRO A 20 18.87 -27.50 -40.32
N LEU A 21 17.74 -26.98 -40.77
CA LEU A 21 17.43 -25.55 -40.64
C LEU A 21 17.48 -25.18 -39.16
N PRO A 22 18.24 -24.16 -38.76
CA PRO A 22 18.10 -23.62 -37.44
C PRO A 22 16.74 -22.92 -37.33
N TRP A 23 15.81 -23.58 -36.67
CA TRP A 23 14.63 -22.93 -36.15
C TRP A 23 15.08 -21.99 -35.06
N VAL A 24 15.39 -20.77 -35.48
CA VAL A 24 15.48 -19.63 -34.57
C VAL A 24 14.07 -19.42 -34.06
N LEU A 25 13.77 -20.14 -33.00
CA LEU A 25 12.67 -19.82 -32.10
C LEU A 25 12.98 -18.48 -31.48
N MET A 26 12.63 -17.44 -32.19
CA MET A 26 12.54 -16.06 -31.70
C MET A 26 11.34 -16.05 -30.76
N GLY A 27 11.57 -16.59 -29.54
CA GLY A 27 10.71 -16.43 -28.41
C GLY A 27 10.70 -14.95 -28.02
N ILE A 28 9.81 -14.18 -28.64
CA ILE A 28 9.43 -12.87 -28.14
C ILE A 28 8.70 -13.16 -26.81
N LEU A 29 9.50 -13.15 -25.75
CA LEU A 29 9.02 -13.07 -24.39
C LEU A 29 8.39 -11.67 -24.25
N LEU A 30 7.12 -11.54 -24.63
CA LEU A 30 6.28 -10.43 -24.21
C LEU A 30 6.23 -10.49 -22.67
N LEU A 31 7.23 -9.87 -22.03
CA LEU A 31 7.08 -9.43 -20.65
C LEU A 31 5.96 -8.37 -20.69
N SER A 32 4.74 -8.85 -20.69
CA SER A 32 3.60 -8.06 -20.29
C SER A 32 3.88 -7.67 -18.85
N GLY A 33 4.53 -6.52 -18.67
CA GLY A 33 4.62 -5.86 -17.38
C GLY A 33 3.18 -5.65 -16.95
N VAL A 34 2.67 -6.54 -16.13
CA VAL A 34 1.45 -6.32 -15.38
C VAL A 34 1.80 -5.16 -14.45
N SER A 35 1.60 -3.92 -14.95
CA SER A 35 1.47 -2.76 -14.08
C SER A 35 0.27 -3.09 -13.21
N THR A 36 0.53 -3.68 -12.06
CA THR A 36 -0.46 -3.68 -10.98
C THR A 36 -0.70 -2.21 -10.69
N ALA A 37 -1.75 -1.66 -11.28
CA ALA A 37 -2.32 -0.40 -10.84
C ALA A 37 -2.50 -0.58 -9.33
N ARG A 38 -1.60 0.02 -8.55
CA ARG A 38 -1.67 -0.06 -7.10
C ARG A 38 -2.85 0.81 -6.76
N ALA A 39 -3.99 0.18 -6.52
CA ALA A 39 -5.19 0.88 -6.07
C ALA A 39 -4.78 1.78 -4.91
N ASP A 40 -5.02 3.06 -5.05
CA ASP A 40 -4.73 4.02 -4.00
C ASP A 40 -5.56 3.62 -2.77
N SER A 41 -4.92 3.48 -1.64
CA SER A 41 -5.62 3.19 -0.40
C SER A 41 -5.13 4.09 0.73
N VAL A 42 -6.08 4.53 1.54
CA VAL A 42 -5.81 5.27 2.76
C VAL A 42 -5.80 4.30 3.93
N VAL A 43 -4.73 4.33 4.69
CA VAL A 43 -4.52 3.40 5.81
C VAL A 43 -4.39 4.15 7.14
N LEU A 44 -4.88 3.54 8.19
CA LEU A 44 -4.66 3.97 9.57
C LEU A 44 -3.28 3.49 10.02
N ILE A 45 -2.48 4.40 10.57
CA ILE A 45 -1.09 4.14 10.95
C ILE A 45 -0.81 4.50 12.41
N VAL A 46 0.11 3.74 12.99
CA VAL A 46 0.69 3.97 14.31
C VAL A 46 2.19 3.66 14.27
N SER A 47 2.92 4.01 15.32
CA SER A 47 4.30 3.57 15.50
C SER A 47 4.41 2.04 15.47
N ALA A 48 5.48 1.49 14.90
CA ALA A 48 5.76 0.06 14.97
C ALA A 48 5.88 -0.44 16.43
N ARG A 49 6.24 0.44 17.35
CA ARG A 49 6.35 0.17 18.80
C ARG A 49 5.04 0.39 19.57
N SER A 50 3.95 0.77 18.88
CA SER A 50 2.68 1.07 19.51
C SER A 50 2.04 -0.18 20.12
N PRO A 51 1.51 -0.14 21.35
CA PRO A 51 0.73 -1.22 21.95
C PRO A 51 -0.68 -1.34 21.38
N ILE A 52 -1.05 -0.43 20.47
CA ILE A 52 -2.39 -0.37 19.90
C ILE A 52 -2.49 -1.38 18.77
N HIS A 53 -3.35 -2.37 18.90
CA HIS A 53 -3.56 -3.40 17.87
C HIS A 53 -4.82 -3.13 17.06
N GLU A 54 -5.82 -2.50 17.65
CA GLU A 54 -7.10 -2.20 17.01
C GLU A 54 -7.69 -0.92 17.61
N ILE A 55 -8.46 -0.19 16.80
CA ILE A 55 -9.28 0.95 17.22
C ILE A 55 -10.63 0.85 16.50
N GLU A 56 -11.71 0.82 17.24
CA GLU A 56 -13.05 0.85 16.65
C GLU A 56 -13.33 2.14 15.90
N SER A 57 -14.19 2.08 14.89
CA SER A 57 -14.50 3.26 14.05
C SER A 57 -15.11 4.41 14.86
N GLY A 58 -15.93 4.09 15.86
CA GLY A 58 -16.51 5.07 16.76
C GLY A 58 -15.48 5.75 17.66
N GLU A 59 -14.52 5.01 18.17
CA GLU A 59 -13.41 5.53 18.98
C GLU A 59 -12.45 6.37 18.12
N LEU A 60 -12.13 5.89 16.92
CA LEU A 60 -11.32 6.63 15.97
C LEU A 60 -11.94 7.97 15.65
N ARG A 61 -13.24 8.01 15.35
CA ARG A 61 -13.97 9.25 15.13
C ARG A 61 -13.91 10.17 16.36
N LYS A 62 -14.18 9.66 17.55
CA LYS A 62 -14.07 10.41 18.81
C LYS A 62 -12.68 11.01 18.99
N LEU A 63 -11.63 10.21 18.74
CA LEU A 63 -10.25 10.64 18.85
C LEU A 63 -9.96 11.86 17.97
N PHE A 64 -10.32 11.78 16.68
CA PHE A 64 -10.14 12.91 15.76
C PHE A 64 -11.07 14.09 16.03
N MET A 65 -12.19 13.86 16.70
CA MET A 65 -13.06 14.93 17.19
C MET A 65 -12.53 15.61 18.47
N GLY A 66 -11.33 15.26 18.93
CA GLY A 66 -10.69 15.84 20.11
C GLY A 66 -11.20 15.27 21.44
N PHE A 67 -11.89 14.13 21.44
CA PHE A 67 -12.23 13.44 22.67
C PHE A 67 -11.05 12.61 23.18
N ARG A 68 -10.96 12.48 24.50
CA ARG A 68 -10.00 11.57 25.11
C ARG A 68 -10.43 10.13 24.82
N VAL A 69 -9.56 9.40 24.14
CA VAL A 69 -9.71 7.96 23.88
C VAL A 69 -8.53 7.23 24.49
N VAL A 70 -8.80 6.07 25.12
CA VAL A 70 -7.79 5.20 25.69
C VAL A 70 -7.91 3.84 25.02
N SER A 71 -6.82 3.33 24.49
CA SER A 71 -6.75 1.99 23.90
C SER A 71 -5.45 1.33 24.35
N GLY A 72 -5.50 0.01 24.64
CA GLY A 72 -4.35 -0.71 25.20
C GLY A 72 -3.82 -0.12 26.53
N GLY A 73 -4.68 0.54 27.30
CA GLY A 73 -4.30 1.18 28.58
C GLY A 73 -3.59 2.53 28.43
N VAL A 74 -3.40 3.05 27.20
CA VAL A 74 -2.72 4.32 26.96
C VAL A 74 -3.65 5.36 26.33
N PRO A 75 -3.57 6.65 26.73
CA PRO A 75 -4.31 7.72 26.10
C PRO A 75 -3.75 8.00 24.71
N LEU A 76 -4.62 7.96 23.70
CA LEU A 76 -4.26 8.19 22.31
C LEU A 76 -4.11 9.68 21.98
N ARG A 77 -3.35 9.96 20.95
CA ARG A 77 -3.18 11.28 20.32
C ARG A 77 -3.51 11.20 18.85
N ALA A 78 -4.31 12.12 18.35
CA ALA A 78 -4.61 12.23 16.93
C ALA A 78 -3.59 13.13 16.22
N ALA A 79 -3.08 12.66 15.09
CA ALA A 79 -2.30 13.47 14.14
C ALA A 79 -3.06 13.54 12.81
N ARG A 80 -3.49 14.75 12.41
CA ARG A 80 -4.21 14.97 11.16
C ARG A 80 -3.22 15.20 10.03
N ASN A 81 -3.37 14.43 8.95
CA ASN A 81 -2.57 14.58 7.74
C ASN A 81 -3.23 15.57 6.77
N ARG A 82 -2.60 16.71 6.56
CA ARG A 82 -3.03 17.73 5.59
C ARG A 82 -2.00 17.92 4.46
N SER A 83 -1.14 16.94 4.23
CA SER A 83 -0.14 16.99 3.16
C SER A 83 -0.77 16.92 1.76
N ASP A 84 -1.95 16.31 1.66
CA ASP A 84 -2.66 16.07 0.42
C ASP A 84 -4.16 16.35 0.62
N SER A 85 -4.73 17.19 -0.24
CA SER A 85 -6.13 17.60 -0.15
C SER A 85 -7.12 16.46 -0.46
N ARG A 86 -6.74 15.49 -1.31
CA ARG A 86 -7.56 14.30 -1.59
C ARG A 86 -7.59 13.39 -0.37
N LEU A 87 -6.43 13.14 0.22
CA LEU A 87 -6.30 12.35 1.44
C LEU A 87 -7.15 12.93 2.59
N ASP A 88 -7.06 14.25 2.81
CA ASP A 88 -7.85 14.92 3.87
C ASP A 88 -9.37 14.85 3.62
N LYS A 89 -9.81 14.99 2.35
CA LYS A 89 -11.23 14.79 1.98
C LYS A 89 -11.70 13.37 2.24
N ILE A 90 -10.92 12.37 1.85
CA ILE A 90 -11.25 10.95 2.10
C ILE A 90 -11.39 10.71 3.60
N PHE A 91 -10.46 11.22 4.39
CA PHE A 91 -10.49 11.13 5.85
C PHE A 91 -11.76 11.78 6.44
N LEU A 92 -12.08 13.00 6.03
CA LEU A 92 -13.26 13.71 6.49
C LEU A 92 -14.55 12.94 6.18
N GLN A 93 -14.63 12.33 5.00
CA GLN A 93 -15.81 11.56 4.58
C GLN A 93 -15.92 10.20 5.28
N ASN A 94 -14.82 9.45 5.38
CA ASN A 94 -14.86 8.04 5.79
C ASN A 94 -14.61 7.84 7.29
N VAL A 95 -13.92 8.76 7.96
CA VAL A 95 -13.61 8.65 9.38
C VAL A 95 -14.48 9.58 10.23
N VAL A 96 -14.49 10.87 9.87
CA VAL A 96 -15.20 11.89 10.66
C VAL A 96 -16.66 12.01 10.26
N ALA A 97 -16.99 11.76 8.99
CA ALA A 97 -18.32 11.92 8.39
C ALA A 97 -18.88 13.34 8.54
N LEU A 98 -18.04 14.36 8.29
CA LEU A 98 -18.39 15.77 8.35
C LEU A 98 -17.71 16.53 7.20
N SER A 99 -18.29 17.68 6.82
CA SER A 99 -17.58 18.62 5.97
C SER A 99 -16.46 19.31 6.75
N GLU A 100 -15.44 19.79 6.06
CA GLU A 100 -14.29 20.47 6.68
C GLU A 100 -14.73 21.63 7.58
N LEU A 101 -15.61 22.49 7.07
CA LEU A 101 -16.12 23.63 7.83
C LEU A 101 -16.81 23.23 9.13
N VAL A 102 -17.64 22.18 9.10
CA VAL A 102 -18.34 21.68 10.29
C VAL A 102 -17.36 21.05 11.26
N TYR A 103 -16.40 20.28 10.75
CA TYR A 103 -15.38 19.65 11.56
C TYR A 103 -14.52 20.69 12.31
N GLU A 104 -14.00 21.68 11.61
CA GLU A 104 -13.20 22.75 12.23
C GLU A 104 -13.98 23.57 13.25
N ARG A 105 -15.23 23.90 12.96
CA ARG A 105 -16.12 24.57 13.93
C ARG A 105 -16.30 23.75 15.21
N GLN A 106 -16.49 22.43 15.07
CA GLN A 106 -16.64 21.56 16.23
C GLN A 106 -15.34 21.48 17.05
N LEU A 107 -14.19 21.36 16.40
CA LEU A 107 -12.88 21.37 17.10
C LEU A 107 -12.66 22.70 17.83
N LEU A 108 -12.94 23.81 17.19
CA LEU A 108 -12.80 25.13 17.83
C LEU A 108 -13.72 25.27 19.05
N THR A 109 -14.99 24.86 18.92
CA THR A 109 -15.93 24.89 20.04
C THR A 109 -15.43 24.04 21.21
N ARG A 110 -14.86 22.88 20.92
CA ARG A 110 -14.32 21.98 21.93
C ARG A 110 -13.09 22.56 22.61
N LYS A 111 -12.18 23.16 21.83
CA LYS A 111 -11.01 23.86 22.36
C LYS A 111 -11.37 24.91 23.39
N LEU A 112 -12.45 25.65 23.14
CA LEU A 112 -12.89 26.75 24.01
C LEU A 112 -13.61 26.24 25.28
N ARG A 113 -14.26 25.08 25.22
CA ARG A 113 -15.07 24.55 26.33
C ARG A 113 -14.34 23.60 27.26
N GLU A 114 -13.45 22.80 26.70
CA GLU A 114 -12.89 21.63 27.40
C GLU A 114 -11.40 21.64 27.20
N ALA A 115 -10.56 22.33 27.55
CA ALA A 115 -9.08 22.21 27.43
C ALA A 115 -8.55 20.87 26.79
N SER A 116 -9.30 20.38 25.78
CA SER A 116 -9.08 19.07 25.16
C SER A 116 -7.92 19.13 24.19
N ALA A 117 -7.18 18.03 24.10
CA ALA A 117 -6.08 17.88 23.14
C ALA A 117 -6.66 17.72 21.73
N LEU A 118 -6.63 18.79 20.93
CA LEU A 118 -7.00 18.73 19.52
C LEU A 118 -6.00 17.88 18.73
N PRO A 119 -6.45 17.31 17.58
CA PRO A 119 -5.53 16.69 16.63
C PRO A 119 -4.42 17.66 16.22
N THR A 120 -3.18 17.21 16.29
CA THR A 120 -2.03 17.97 15.77
C THR A 120 -2.04 17.87 14.24
N GLU A 121 -1.94 18.99 13.54
CA GLU A 121 -1.95 19.02 12.08
C GLU A 121 -0.54 18.98 11.50
N PHE A 122 -0.38 18.21 10.42
CA PHE A 122 0.87 18.07 9.67
C PHE A 122 0.62 18.38 8.20
N LEU A 123 1.44 19.25 7.64
CA LEU A 123 1.36 19.69 6.24
C LEU A 123 2.26 18.90 5.31
N THR A 124 3.06 17.97 5.82
CA THR A 124 3.93 17.10 5.04
C THR A 124 3.91 15.69 5.59
N ASP A 125 3.93 14.69 4.69
CA ASP A 125 3.98 13.27 5.08
C ASP A 125 5.24 12.94 5.91
N GLY A 126 6.38 13.54 5.58
CA GLY A 126 7.64 13.31 6.30
C GLY A 126 7.50 13.63 7.78
N ASN A 127 7.09 14.87 8.11
CA ASN A 127 6.92 15.31 9.49
C ASN A 127 5.85 14.49 10.24
N LEU A 128 4.77 14.12 9.55
CA LEU A 128 3.73 13.28 10.12
C LEU A 128 4.27 11.90 10.50
N LEU A 129 4.92 11.23 9.55
CA LEU A 129 5.45 9.88 9.75
C LEU A 129 6.52 9.85 10.84
N ASP A 130 7.35 10.89 10.93
CA ASP A 130 8.33 11.05 12.00
C ASP A 130 7.64 11.22 13.36
N ALA A 131 6.61 12.03 13.46
CA ALA A 131 5.85 12.21 14.70
C ALA A 131 5.14 10.92 15.13
N VAL A 132 4.57 10.18 14.18
CA VAL A 132 3.96 8.86 14.46
C VAL A 132 5.00 7.85 14.93
N ALA A 133 6.16 7.79 14.29
CA ALA A 133 7.24 6.87 14.68
C ALA A 133 7.78 7.16 16.08
N GLN A 134 7.87 8.43 16.46
CA GLN A 134 8.43 8.87 17.74
C GLN A 134 7.50 8.62 18.93
N ASP A 135 6.20 8.90 18.82
CA ASP A 135 5.24 8.70 19.91
C ASP A 135 4.32 7.49 19.64
N PRO A 136 4.50 6.36 20.39
CA PRO A 136 3.69 5.15 20.20
C PRO A 136 2.20 5.32 20.50
N ARG A 137 1.77 6.47 21.05
CA ARG A 137 0.37 6.81 21.30
C ARG A 137 -0.28 7.56 20.15
N THR A 138 0.53 8.00 19.19
CA THR A 138 0.03 8.79 18.06
C THR A 138 -0.62 7.89 17.02
N VAL A 139 -1.82 8.27 16.63
CA VAL A 139 -2.63 7.64 15.58
C VAL A 139 -2.83 8.63 14.45
N SER A 140 -2.59 8.18 13.23
CA SER A 140 -2.74 9.00 12.03
C SER A 140 -3.21 8.18 10.84
N TYR A 141 -3.31 8.81 9.70
CA TYR A 141 -3.64 8.19 8.42
C TYR A 141 -2.72 8.70 7.33
N ALA A 142 -2.46 7.85 6.35
CA ALA A 142 -1.60 8.18 5.21
C ALA A 142 -1.99 7.35 3.98
N TRP A 143 -1.43 7.70 2.83
CA TRP A 143 -1.44 6.80 1.69
C TRP A 143 -0.66 5.52 2.01
N ALA A 144 -1.19 4.37 1.63
CA ALA A 144 -0.51 3.09 1.86
C ALA A 144 0.89 3.06 1.25
N THR A 145 1.08 3.73 0.11
CA THR A 145 2.37 3.88 -0.57
C THR A 145 3.38 4.70 0.23
N ALA A 146 2.94 5.68 1.00
CA ALA A 146 3.80 6.46 1.89
C ALA A 146 4.15 5.66 3.15
N ALA A 147 3.17 5.00 3.77
CA ALA A 147 3.37 4.15 4.94
C ALA A 147 4.33 2.97 4.64
N ALA A 148 4.21 2.34 3.47
CA ALA A 148 5.04 1.20 3.08
C ALA A 148 6.55 1.52 2.92
N LYS A 149 6.91 2.80 2.81
CA LYS A 149 8.31 3.23 2.75
C LYS A 149 8.99 3.32 4.13
N ARG A 150 8.24 3.08 5.20
CA ARG A 150 8.68 3.27 6.58
C ARG A 150 8.54 1.96 7.37
N SER A 151 9.64 1.46 7.90
CA SER A 151 9.65 0.27 8.77
C SER A 151 9.33 0.57 10.24
N ASP A 152 9.42 1.84 10.62
CA ASP A 152 9.13 2.32 11.98
C ASP A 152 7.67 2.72 12.19
N VAL A 153 6.85 2.57 11.14
CA VAL A 153 5.40 2.79 11.16
C VAL A 153 4.67 1.50 10.80
N ARG A 154 3.56 1.22 11.46
CA ARG A 154 2.73 0.03 11.24
C ARG A 154 1.32 0.43 10.81
N VAL A 155 0.80 -0.26 9.80
CA VAL A 155 -0.59 -0.14 9.36
C VAL A 155 -1.48 -0.96 10.30
N LEU A 156 -2.55 -0.36 10.82
CA LEU A 156 -3.57 -1.04 11.60
C LEU A 156 -4.67 -1.61 10.71
N ARG A 157 -5.20 -0.77 9.81
CA ARG A 157 -6.25 -1.17 8.87
C ARG A 157 -6.35 -0.22 7.69
N VAL A 158 -7.02 -0.66 6.65
CA VAL A 158 -7.43 0.18 5.52
C VAL A 158 -8.67 0.97 5.91
N LEU A 159 -8.67 2.28 5.66
CA LEU A 159 -9.79 3.18 5.87
C LEU A 159 -10.60 3.39 4.60
N TRP A 160 -9.92 3.37 3.47
CA TRP A 160 -10.52 3.57 2.15
C TRP A 160 -9.62 2.95 1.06
N HIS A 161 -10.22 2.47 -0.01
CA HIS A 161 -9.54 2.00 -1.22
C HIS A 161 -10.35 2.41 -2.45
N GLU A 162 -9.66 2.69 -3.54
CA GLU A 162 -10.25 2.99 -4.85
C GLU A 162 -10.74 1.73 -5.55
#